data_8c8d80a80d97fde89704dbb47ecf1e89
#
_entry.id   8c8d80a80d97fde89704dbb47ecf1e89
#
_cell.length_a   1.000
_cell.length_b   1.000
_cell.length_c   1.000
_cell.angle_alpha   90.00
_cell.angle_beta   90.00
_cell.angle_gamma   90.00
#
_symmetry.space_group_name_H-M   'P 1'
#
loop_
_entity.id
_entity.type
_entity.pdbx_description
1 polymer ?
#
loop_
_entity_poly.entity_id
_entity_poly.type
_entity_poly.pdbx_seq_one_letter_code
_entity_poly.pdbx_strand_id
1 'polypeptide(L)'
;VPSTRAALRTAAVGATGAVAAGLFGAIPADASTPIQSTGCTVTAWPPTGGSTIFANGGITCDPRYSGNMQISNQLRKYANGQWMSVGDPVKKSYWGGSGIGEGTSVPCSFNGQAQFKTVTTGTADGMSTTDTSPSTTYSCF
;
A
#
# COMPACT_ATOMS: atom_id res chain seq x y z
N VAL A 1 -23.78 -32.53 -59.05
CA VAL A 1 -22.78 -32.85 -58.06
C VAL A 1 -22.97 -31.87 -56.86
N PRO A 2 -23.40 -32.31 -55.70
CA PRO A 2 -23.49 -31.41 -54.52
C PRO A 2 -22.14 -31.40 -53.82
N SER A 3 -21.55 -30.27 -53.77
CA SER A 3 -20.34 -30.01 -53.00
C SER A 3 -20.70 -29.75 -51.53
N THR A 4 -20.34 -30.66 -50.71
CA THR A 4 -20.49 -30.55 -49.27
C THR A 4 -19.38 -29.62 -48.72
N ARG A 5 -19.73 -28.45 -48.30
CA ARG A 5 -18.82 -27.59 -47.55
C ARG A 5 -18.84 -27.99 -46.08
N ALA A 6 -17.79 -28.59 -45.64
CA ALA A 6 -17.55 -28.83 -44.25
C ALA A 6 -17.30 -27.49 -43.56
N ALA A 7 -18.18 -27.11 -42.68
CA ALA A 7 -17.99 -25.96 -41.81
C ALA A 7 -17.02 -26.36 -40.72
N LEU A 8 -15.83 -25.80 -40.75
CA LEU A 8 -14.91 -25.83 -39.63
C LEU A 8 -15.52 -25.04 -38.50
N ARG A 9 -15.98 -25.70 -37.51
CA ARG A 9 -16.30 -25.08 -36.22
C ARG A 9 -14.99 -24.90 -35.47
N THR A 10 -14.51 -23.72 -35.48
CA THR A 10 -13.45 -23.31 -34.58
C THR A 10 -14.05 -23.30 -33.15
N ALA A 11 -13.72 -24.32 -32.41
CA ALA A 11 -13.99 -24.31 -30.99
C ALA A 11 -13.06 -23.28 -30.37
N ALA A 12 -13.63 -22.16 -30.02
CA ALA A 12 -12.97 -21.23 -29.11
C ALA A 12 -12.85 -21.95 -27.77
N VAL A 13 -11.69 -22.49 -27.53
CA VAL A 13 -11.31 -22.94 -26.19
C VAL A 13 -11.22 -21.65 -25.37
N GLY A 14 -12.26 -21.35 -24.66
CA GLY A 14 -12.21 -20.37 -23.61
C GLY A 14 -11.18 -20.84 -22.62
N ALA A 15 -10.03 -20.22 -22.65
CA ALA A 15 -9.07 -20.31 -21.57
C ALA A 15 -9.72 -19.63 -20.37
N THR A 16 -10.51 -20.38 -19.65
CA THR A 16 -10.80 -20.05 -18.27
C THR A 16 -9.49 -20.22 -17.54
N GLY A 17 -8.70 -19.15 -17.59
CA GLY A 17 -7.50 -19.06 -16.80
C GLY A 17 -7.90 -19.29 -15.35
N ALA A 18 -7.47 -20.39 -14.81
CA ALA A 18 -7.53 -20.65 -13.40
C ALA A 18 -6.61 -19.64 -12.70
N VAL A 19 -7.13 -18.46 -12.50
CA VAL A 19 -6.43 -17.37 -11.83
C VAL A 19 -6.42 -17.57 -10.32
N ALA A 20 -7.14 -18.56 -9.84
CA ALA A 20 -7.28 -18.79 -8.41
C ALA A 20 -5.99 -19.28 -7.72
N ALA A 21 -5.06 -19.85 -8.44
CA ALA A 21 -3.84 -20.40 -7.84
C ALA A 21 -2.74 -19.36 -7.54
N GLY A 22 -2.88 -18.14 -8.06
CA GLY A 22 -1.89 -17.08 -7.85
C GLY A 22 -2.11 -16.22 -6.62
N LEU A 23 -3.19 -16.43 -5.90
CA LEU A 23 -3.59 -15.53 -4.81
C LEU A 23 -2.78 -15.68 -3.53
N PHE A 24 -1.93 -16.65 -3.44
CA PHE A 24 -0.95 -16.79 -2.36
C PHE A 24 0.44 -16.33 -2.77
N GLY A 25 0.59 -15.79 -3.97
CA GLY A 25 1.78 -15.10 -4.41
C GLY A 25 2.01 -13.89 -3.53
N ALA A 26 3.27 -13.67 -3.15
CA ALA A 26 3.70 -12.54 -2.37
C ALA A 26 3.05 -11.24 -2.87
N ILE A 27 2.24 -10.60 -2.02
CA ILE A 27 1.86 -9.20 -2.21
C ILE A 27 3.18 -8.45 -2.20
N PRO A 28 3.54 -7.73 -3.27
CA PRO A 28 4.77 -6.96 -3.26
C PRO A 28 4.74 -6.00 -2.06
N ALA A 29 5.76 -6.11 -1.19
CA ALA A 29 5.85 -5.34 0.05
C ALA A 29 5.94 -3.83 -0.20
N ASP A 30 6.22 -3.41 -1.42
CA ASP A 30 6.55 -2.05 -1.82
C ASP A 30 5.69 -1.57 -3.01
N ALA A 31 4.40 -1.86 -2.98
CA ALA A 31 3.48 -1.26 -3.94
C ALA A 31 3.44 0.26 -3.70
N SER A 32 3.74 1.04 -4.74
CA SER A 32 3.72 2.50 -4.68
C SER A 32 2.54 3.04 -5.46
N THR A 33 1.88 4.04 -4.91
CA THR A 33 0.73 4.69 -5.54
C THR A 33 1.15 6.06 -6.10
N PRO A 34 0.95 6.32 -7.40
CA PRO A 34 1.33 7.59 -8.00
C PRO A 34 0.43 8.74 -7.56
N ILE A 35 1.03 9.91 -7.36
CA ILE A 35 0.30 11.18 -7.28
C ILE A 35 0.15 11.71 -8.70
N GLN A 36 -1.08 11.77 -9.19
CA GLN A 36 -1.39 12.08 -10.58
C GLN A 36 -0.74 13.38 -11.05
N SER A 37 -0.12 13.35 -12.22
CA SER A 37 0.48 14.50 -12.92
C SER A 37 1.66 15.18 -12.21
N THR A 38 2.24 14.56 -11.19
CA THR A 38 3.34 15.17 -10.42
C THR A 38 4.70 14.48 -10.63
N GLY A 39 4.71 13.24 -11.13
CA GLY A 39 5.90 12.40 -11.14
C GLY A 39 6.32 11.91 -9.75
N CYS A 40 5.44 12.02 -8.77
CA CYS A 40 5.67 11.55 -7.41
C CYS A 40 4.90 10.25 -7.16
N THR A 41 5.46 9.41 -6.31
CA THR A 41 4.81 8.18 -5.81
C THR A 41 4.84 8.14 -4.29
N VAL A 42 3.81 7.55 -3.71
CA VAL A 42 3.68 7.37 -2.26
C VAL A 42 3.79 5.88 -1.96
N THR A 43 4.55 5.54 -0.94
CA THR A 43 4.73 4.16 -0.50
C THR A 43 4.45 4.05 0.98
N ALA A 44 3.54 3.18 1.36
CA ALA A 44 3.36 2.75 2.73
C ALA A 44 4.11 1.43 2.96
N TRP A 45 5.04 1.42 3.90
CA TRP A 45 5.73 0.18 4.27
C TRP A 45 5.04 -0.52 5.43
N PRO A 46 5.15 -1.85 5.52
CA PRO A 46 4.64 -2.57 6.67
C PRO A 46 5.16 -1.94 7.96
N PRO A 47 4.34 -1.89 9.01
CA PRO A 47 4.79 -1.36 10.29
C PRO A 47 6.03 -2.10 10.79
N THR A 48 6.92 -1.37 11.43
CA THR A 48 8.10 -1.93 12.09
C THR A 48 7.95 -1.84 13.59
N GLY A 49 8.57 -2.75 14.32
CA GLY A 49 8.43 -2.67 15.76
C GLY A 49 9.15 -3.75 16.54
N GLY A 50 9.12 -3.56 17.82
CA GLY A 50 9.58 -4.41 18.89
C GLY A 50 8.77 -4.06 20.12
N SER A 51 9.35 -3.32 21.06
CA SER A 51 8.62 -2.77 22.20
C SER A 51 7.65 -1.61 21.83
N THR A 52 7.85 -1.02 20.67
CA THR A 52 6.97 0.00 20.08
C THR A 52 6.77 -0.33 18.61
N ILE A 53 5.55 -0.19 18.12
CA ILE A 53 5.17 -0.43 16.72
C ILE A 53 5.03 0.92 16.04
N PHE A 54 5.69 1.12 14.90
CA PHE A 54 5.71 2.36 14.14
C PHE A 54 5.10 2.19 12.76
N ALA A 55 4.33 3.16 12.34
CA ALA A 55 3.95 3.32 10.95
C ALA A 55 5.12 3.94 10.17
N ASN A 56 5.37 3.47 8.96
CA ASN A 56 6.43 3.98 8.09
C ASN A 56 5.90 4.20 6.68
N GLY A 57 6.33 5.26 6.07
CA GLY A 57 5.98 5.54 4.68
C GLY A 57 6.78 6.70 4.12
N GLY A 58 6.74 6.86 2.81
CA GLY A 58 7.51 7.87 2.12
C GLY A 58 6.85 8.37 0.85
N ILE A 59 7.43 9.42 0.30
CA ILE A 59 7.12 10.00 -0.99
C ILE A 59 8.41 10.11 -1.79
N THR A 60 8.37 9.73 -3.04
CA THR A 60 9.49 9.84 -3.98
C THR A 60 9.01 10.52 -5.24
N CYS A 61 9.69 11.57 -5.64
CA CYS A 61 9.39 12.35 -6.83
C CYS A 61 10.48 12.21 -7.88
N ASP A 62 10.12 12.49 -9.14
CA ASP A 62 11.11 12.66 -10.21
C ASP A 62 12.19 13.66 -9.75
N PRO A 63 13.48 13.44 -10.06
CA PRO A 63 14.57 14.35 -9.66
C PRO A 63 14.40 15.79 -10.14
N ARG A 64 13.58 16.00 -11.17
CA ARG A 64 13.26 17.35 -11.69
C ARG A 64 12.13 18.05 -10.90
N TYR A 65 11.46 17.34 -10.02
CA TYR A 65 10.44 17.94 -9.19
C TYR A 65 11.07 18.92 -8.19
N SER A 66 10.62 20.16 -8.21
CA SER A 66 11.11 21.23 -7.36
C SER A 66 9.97 21.92 -6.63
N GLY A 67 9.23 21.17 -5.88
CA GLY A 67 8.10 21.68 -5.13
C GLY A 67 8.07 21.18 -3.69
N ASN A 68 7.12 21.68 -2.95
CA ASN A 68 6.86 21.22 -1.59
C ASN A 68 6.10 19.88 -1.64
N MET A 69 6.54 18.96 -0.82
CA MET A 69 5.90 17.66 -0.62
C MET A 69 5.53 17.52 0.85
N GLN A 70 4.44 16.83 1.11
CA GLN A 70 4.04 16.47 2.46
C GLN A 70 3.70 14.99 2.50
N ILE A 71 4.10 14.32 3.57
CA ILE A 71 3.62 12.97 3.91
C ILE A 71 2.93 12.98 5.24
N SER A 72 1.96 12.08 5.36
CA SER A 72 1.21 11.83 6.59
C SER A 72 1.15 10.32 6.79
N ASN A 73 1.74 9.83 7.85
CA ASN A 73 1.77 8.41 8.19
C ASN A 73 0.86 8.13 9.38
N GLN A 74 -0.01 7.14 9.21
CA GLN A 74 -0.97 6.70 10.21
C GLN A 74 -0.82 5.21 10.46
N LEU A 75 -0.68 4.81 11.71
CA LEU A 75 -0.80 3.42 12.12
C LEU A 75 -2.28 3.06 12.27
N ARG A 76 -2.65 1.88 11.73
CA ARG A 76 -3.97 1.30 11.95
C ARG A 76 -3.85 -0.08 12.57
N LYS A 77 -4.73 -0.39 13.50
CA LYS A 77 -4.86 -1.66 14.19
C LYS A 77 -6.18 -2.32 13.82
N TYR A 78 -6.15 -3.62 13.56
CA TYR A 78 -7.37 -4.40 13.39
C TYR A 78 -7.95 -4.77 14.74
N ALA A 79 -9.18 -4.35 15.00
CA ALA A 79 -9.90 -4.64 16.23
C ALA A 79 -11.41 -4.67 15.97
N ASN A 80 -12.11 -5.57 16.62
CA ASN A 80 -13.58 -5.68 16.52
C ASN A 80 -14.10 -5.80 15.08
N GLY A 81 -13.37 -6.52 14.22
CA GLY A 81 -13.78 -6.74 12.84
C GLY A 81 -13.48 -5.57 11.89
N GLN A 82 -12.78 -4.54 12.32
CA GLN A 82 -12.49 -3.37 11.51
C GLN A 82 -11.10 -2.76 11.78
N TRP A 83 -10.61 -1.99 10.81
CA TRP A 83 -9.37 -1.24 10.95
C TRP A 83 -9.63 0.11 11.63
N MET A 84 -8.95 0.33 12.74
CA MET A 84 -9.07 1.55 13.54
C MET A 84 -7.76 2.33 13.51
N SER A 85 -7.83 3.65 13.45
CA SER A 85 -6.65 4.51 13.58
C SER A 85 -6.12 4.46 15.02
N VAL A 86 -4.81 4.43 15.14
CA VAL A 86 -4.09 4.46 16.42
C VAL A 86 -3.37 5.80 16.51
N GLY A 87 -3.83 6.68 17.39
CA GLY A 87 -3.33 8.03 17.53
C GLY A 87 -3.58 8.92 16.30
N ASP A 88 -3.02 10.10 16.31
CA ASP A 88 -3.12 11.05 15.21
C ASP A 88 -2.03 10.79 14.16
N PRO A 89 -2.30 11.06 12.87
CA PRO A 89 -1.28 10.92 11.84
C PRO A 89 -0.13 11.91 12.06
N VAL A 90 1.08 11.46 11.85
CA VAL A 90 2.27 12.31 11.91
C VAL A 90 2.56 12.84 10.50
N LYS A 91 2.64 14.16 10.39
CA LYS A 91 2.87 14.87 9.13
C LYS A 91 4.28 15.41 9.05
N LYS A 92 4.91 15.28 7.89
CA LYS A 92 6.22 15.89 7.59
C LYS A 92 6.20 16.51 6.21
N SER A 93 6.90 17.64 6.07
CA SER A 93 7.06 18.36 4.80
C SER A 93 8.51 18.27 4.33
N TYR A 94 8.68 18.20 3.01
CA TYR A 94 9.97 18.12 2.34
C TYR A 94 9.96 19.04 1.12
N TRP A 95 11.14 19.36 0.62
CA TRP A 95 11.29 20.14 -0.59
C TRP A 95 12.05 19.34 -1.64
N GLY A 96 11.35 18.94 -2.70
CA GLY A 96 11.92 18.18 -3.82
C GLY A 96 12.49 16.81 -3.46
N GLY A 97 12.72 15.98 -4.46
CA GLY A 97 13.37 14.67 -4.30
C GLY A 97 12.52 13.63 -3.56
N SER A 98 12.96 13.20 -2.41
CA SER A 98 12.31 12.14 -1.63
C SER A 98 12.18 12.51 -0.16
N GLY A 99 11.10 12.04 0.45
CA GLY A 99 10.86 12.20 1.88
C GLY A 99 10.42 10.88 2.51
N ILE A 100 11.00 10.55 3.64
CA ILE A 100 10.65 9.39 4.46
C ILE A 100 10.31 9.88 5.86
N GLY A 101 9.26 9.34 6.44
CA GLY A 101 8.87 9.70 7.80
C GLY A 101 8.36 8.53 8.60
N GLU A 102 8.72 8.52 9.86
CA GLU A 102 8.01 7.74 10.87
C GLU A 102 6.65 8.39 11.10
N GLY A 103 5.67 7.55 11.34
CA GLY A 103 4.33 7.98 11.63
C GLY A 103 3.95 7.72 13.09
N THR A 104 2.67 7.56 13.29
CA THR A 104 2.10 7.19 14.57
C THR A 104 2.75 5.92 15.11
N SER A 105 2.95 5.87 16.42
CA SER A 105 3.45 4.68 17.10
C SER A 105 2.55 4.30 18.27
N VAL A 106 2.65 3.04 18.67
CA VAL A 106 1.97 2.51 19.84
C VAL A 106 2.91 1.57 20.58
N PRO A 107 2.95 1.60 21.92
CA PRO A 107 3.67 0.60 22.68
C PRO A 107 3.10 -0.80 22.42
N CYS A 108 3.99 -1.79 22.30
CA CYS A 108 3.61 -3.19 22.23
C CYS A 108 3.31 -3.69 23.67
N SER A 109 2.18 -3.29 24.22
CA SER A 109 1.79 -3.56 25.60
C SER A 109 0.40 -4.20 25.74
N PHE A 110 -0.12 -4.74 24.66
CA PHE A 110 -1.38 -5.48 24.69
C PHE A 110 -1.13 -6.99 24.85
N ASN A 111 -2.03 -7.68 25.50
CA ASN A 111 -1.91 -9.13 25.65
C ASN A 111 -2.38 -9.84 24.36
N GLY A 112 -1.54 -10.73 23.84
CA GLY A 112 -1.86 -11.56 22.70
C GLY A 112 -1.31 -11.02 21.37
N GLN A 113 -2.07 -11.22 20.30
CA GLN A 113 -1.69 -10.83 18.95
C GLN A 113 -2.61 -9.74 18.40
N ALA A 114 -2.05 -8.84 17.63
CA ALA A 114 -2.82 -7.86 16.87
C ALA A 114 -2.17 -7.61 15.51
N GLN A 115 -3.02 -7.27 14.53
CA GLN A 115 -2.58 -6.90 13.19
C GLN A 115 -2.52 -5.38 13.07
N PHE A 116 -1.47 -4.92 12.41
CA PHE A 116 -1.25 -3.51 12.12
C PHE A 116 -0.92 -3.30 10.66
N LYS A 117 -1.25 -2.13 10.15
CA LYS A 117 -0.83 -1.65 8.83
C LYS A 117 -0.54 -0.16 8.87
N THR A 118 0.27 0.29 7.92
CA THR A 118 0.53 1.71 7.68
C THR A 118 -0.41 2.23 6.60
N VAL A 119 -0.92 3.43 6.80
CA VAL A 119 -1.58 4.22 5.76
C VAL A 119 -0.79 5.51 5.59
N THR A 120 -0.24 5.70 4.40
CA THR A 120 0.56 6.88 4.04
C THR A 120 -0.20 7.72 3.03
N THR A 121 -0.40 8.98 3.34
CA THR A 121 -0.94 9.96 2.41
C THR A 121 0.17 10.91 2.00
N GLY A 122 0.39 11.04 0.71
CA GLY A 122 1.36 11.98 0.15
C GLY A 122 0.66 13.08 -0.62
N THR A 123 1.19 14.28 -0.52
CA THR A 123 0.71 15.46 -1.24
C THR A 123 1.87 16.14 -1.96
N ALA A 124 1.67 16.46 -3.23
CA ALA A 124 2.59 17.22 -4.07
C ALA A 124 1.77 18.07 -5.04
N ASP A 125 2.16 19.33 -5.25
CA ASP A 125 1.44 20.28 -6.12
C ASP A 125 -0.08 20.37 -5.84
N GLY A 126 -0.47 20.29 -4.56
CA GLY A 126 -1.88 20.31 -4.16
C GLY A 126 -2.67 19.04 -4.49
N MET A 127 -2.03 18.05 -5.09
CA MET A 127 -2.60 16.73 -5.37
C MET A 127 -2.21 15.74 -4.28
N SER A 128 -3.13 14.87 -3.89
CA SER A 128 -2.88 13.87 -2.85
C SER A 128 -3.24 12.47 -3.32
N THR A 129 -2.51 11.50 -2.80
CA THR A 129 -2.87 10.08 -2.92
C THR A 129 -2.55 9.35 -1.63
N THR A 130 -3.16 8.19 -1.46
CA THR A 130 -2.98 7.37 -0.26
C THR A 130 -2.57 5.96 -0.67
N ASP A 131 -1.56 5.46 -0.02
CA ASP A 131 -1.11 4.08 -0.11
C ASP A 131 -1.31 3.36 1.22
N THR A 132 -1.53 2.06 1.16
CA THR A 132 -1.76 1.22 2.34
C THR A 132 -0.85 0.00 2.27
N SER A 133 -0.08 -0.21 3.31
CA SER A 133 0.81 -1.37 3.40
C SER A 133 0.05 -2.68 3.60
N PRO A 134 0.70 -3.82 3.31
CA PRO A 134 0.30 -5.09 3.89
C PRO A 134 0.22 -5.01 5.42
N SER A 135 -0.59 -5.87 6.01
CA SER A 135 -0.67 -5.98 7.46
C SER A 135 0.46 -6.84 8.02
N THR A 136 0.88 -6.52 9.23
CA THR A 136 1.84 -7.30 10.00
C THR A 136 1.23 -7.67 11.34
N THR A 137 1.40 -8.91 11.75
CA THR A 137 0.96 -9.39 13.06
C THR A 137 2.08 -9.24 14.08
N TYR A 138 1.79 -8.60 15.18
CA TYR A 138 2.69 -8.49 16.33
C TYR A 138 2.12 -9.24 17.52
N SER A 139 3.01 -9.94 18.23
CA SER A 139 2.70 -10.59 19.50
C SER A 139 3.37 -9.78 20.61
N CYS A 140 2.57 -9.28 21.53
CA CYS A 140 3.03 -8.51 22.68
C CYS A 140 2.58 -9.23 23.95
N PHE A 141 3.51 -9.49 24.84
CA PHE A 141 3.30 -10.23 26.08
C PHE A 141 3.90 -9.46 27.26
#